data_c7515041c4aaaccd3908811a1acc43ae
#
_entry.id   c7515041c4aaaccd3908811a1acc43ae
#
_cell.length_a   1.000
_cell.length_b   1.000
_cell.length_c   1.000
_cell.angle_alpha   90.00
_cell.angle_beta   90.00
_cell.angle_gamma   90.00
#
_symmetry.space_group_name_H-M   'P 1'
#
loop_
_entity.id
_entity.type
_entity.pdbx_description
1 polymer ?
#
loop_
_entity_poly.entity_id
_entity_poly.type
_entity_poly.pdbx_seq_one_letter_code
_entity_poly.pdbx_strand_id
1 'polypeptide(L)'
;NRWAVIGVSMSLAVVAVWQLFSIRVDTNFQSFFRPNDPIRQATDAINEHLVGSMAFYVVIDGEEENVMKQWDTLRRIKDLQLYIDALPGVDKTLSFVDYCESLDRGAQSGGGDIMVGPGGEIIMAPPPENPKTFWEEPSQLRAVMQLVSSSPNSFKSMASPDFARSNILVRTTLSRSSDISDTVDAINAYAQDQEGNYFEQEVRVVSDTD
;
A
#
# COMPACT_ATOMS: atom_id res chain seq x y z
N ASN A 1 13.59 32.01 -53.29
CA ASN A 1 14.20 30.74 -52.87
C ASN A 1 13.15 29.77 -52.28
N ARG A 2 12.34 29.16 -53.20
CA ARG A 2 11.28 28.19 -52.81
C ARG A 2 11.79 27.03 -51.94
N TRP A 3 13.01 26.58 -52.16
CA TRP A 3 13.63 25.49 -51.38
C TRP A 3 13.95 25.90 -49.94
N ALA A 4 14.29 27.14 -49.68
CA ALA A 4 14.53 27.66 -48.34
C ALA A 4 13.23 27.71 -47.52
N VAL A 5 12.12 28.07 -48.12
CA VAL A 5 10.80 28.08 -47.46
C VAL A 5 10.37 26.67 -47.11
N ILE A 6 10.56 25.69 -47.99
CA ILE A 6 10.25 24.30 -47.73
C ILE A 6 11.11 23.74 -46.58
N GLY A 7 12.42 24.06 -46.59
CA GLY A 7 13.34 23.63 -45.53
C GLY A 7 12.97 24.19 -44.14
N VAL A 8 12.62 25.46 -44.08
CA VAL A 8 12.19 26.11 -42.84
C VAL A 8 10.86 25.51 -42.34
N SER A 9 9.89 25.32 -43.23
CA SER A 9 8.59 24.73 -42.84
C SER A 9 8.75 23.28 -42.32
N MET A 10 9.63 22.52 -42.96
CA MET A 10 9.87 21.13 -42.54
C MET A 10 10.59 21.05 -41.20
N SER A 11 11.57 21.95 -40.94
CA SER A 11 12.25 22.06 -39.66
C SER A 11 11.27 22.45 -38.55
N LEU A 12 10.36 23.39 -38.80
CA LEU A 12 9.34 23.81 -37.85
C LEU A 12 8.35 22.66 -37.53
N ALA A 13 7.97 21.90 -38.56
CA ALA A 13 7.11 20.73 -38.37
C ALA A 13 7.78 19.65 -37.52
N VAL A 14 9.05 19.36 -37.72
CA VAL A 14 9.82 18.41 -36.93
C VAL A 14 9.92 18.86 -35.46
N VAL A 15 10.20 20.13 -35.21
CA VAL A 15 10.23 20.67 -33.84
C VAL A 15 8.85 20.61 -33.18
N ALA A 16 7.78 20.91 -33.90
CA ALA A 16 6.43 20.84 -33.40
C ALA A 16 6.04 19.40 -33.02
N VAL A 17 6.37 18.43 -33.86
CA VAL A 17 6.13 17.00 -33.58
C VAL A 17 6.93 16.56 -32.36
N TRP A 18 8.18 17.00 -32.24
CA TRP A 18 8.99 16.64 -31.05
C TRP A 18 8.40 17.21 -29.75
N GLN A 19 7.91 18.45 -29.79
CA GLN A 19 7.24 19.04 -28.63
C GLN A 19 5.94 18.35 -28.27
N LEU A 20 5.24 17.72 -29.23
CA LEU A 20 4.02 16.97 -28.97
C LEU A 20 4.27 15.80 -27.99
N PHE A 21 5.41 15.12 -28.11
CA PHE A 21 5.81 14.04 -27.20
C PHE A 21 6.19 14.52 -25.78
N SER A 22 6.40 15.82 -25.62
CA SER A 22 6.72 16.42 -24.31
C SER A 22 5.47 16.95 -23.58
N ILE A 23 4.30 16.89 -24.21
CA ILE A 23 3.05 17.33 -23.59
C ILE A 23 2.60 16.24 -22.61
N ARG A 24 2.80 16.48 -21.32
CA ARG A 24 2.17 15.70 -20.27
C ARG A 24 0.78 16.28 -19.99
N VAL A 25 -0.24 15.47 -20.13
CA VAL A 25 -1.60 15.83 -19.71
C VAL A 25 -1.64 15.63 -18.21
N ASP A 26 -1.56 16.71 -17.46
CA ASP A 26 -1.64 16.70 -16.01
C ASP A 26 -3.03 17.18 -15.57
N THR A 27 -3.82 16.26 -15.01
CA THR A 27 -5.14 16.59 -14.51
C THR A 27 -5.07 16.73 -13.00
N ASN A 28 -5.20 17.95 -12.52
CA ASN A 28 -5.35 18.25 -11.11
C ASN A 28 -6.83 18.50 -10.79
N PHE A 29 -7.49 17.54 -10.15
CA PHE A 29 -8.92 17.66 -9.81
C PHE A 29 -9.22 18.85 -8.89
N GLN A 30 -8.28 19.25 -8.04
CA GLN A 30 -8.44 20.41 -7.15
C GLN A 30 -8.44 21.73 -7.92
N SER A 31 -7.82 21.78 -9.11
CA SER A 31 -7.78 22.98 -9.95
C SER A 31 -9.11 23.34 -10.58
N PHE A 32 -10.08 22.41 -10.63
CA PHE A 32 -11.43 22.67 -11.12
C PHE A 32 -12.25 23.55 -10.14
N PHE A 33 -11.89 23.56 -8.86
CA PHE A 33 -12.56 24.38 -7.86
C PHE A 33 -11.84 25.71 -7.66
N ARG A 34 -12.62 26.78 -7.48
CA ARG A 34 -12.05 28.10 -7.19
C ARG A 34 -11.32 28.10 -5.84
N PRO A 35 -10.29 28.95 -5.64
CA PRO A 35 -9.54 28.99 -4.37
C PRO A 35 -10.42 29.23 -3.14
N ASN A 36 -11.55 29.92 -3.30
CA ASN A 36 -12.51 30.24 -2.21
C ASN A 36 -13.68 29.24 -2.14
N ASP A 37 -13.64 28.15 -2.92
CA ASP A 37 -14.69 27.13 -2.86
C ASP A 37 -14.60 26.36 -1.54
N PRO A 38 -15.73 26.19 -0.81
CA PRO A 38 -15.75 25.46 0.44
C PRO A 38 -15.30 24.00 0.30
N ILE A 39 -15.51 23.37 -0.87
CA ILE A 39 -15.04 22.02 -1.15
C ILE A 39 -13.52 22.00 -1.20
N ARG A 40 -12.89 22.94 -1.87
CA ARG A 40 -11.44 23.06 -1.94
C ARG A 40 -10.83 23.32 -0.56
N GLN A 41 -11.39 24.26 0.19
CA GLN A 41 -10.92 24.55 1.55
C GLN A 41 -11.05 23.34 2.49
N ALA A 42 -12.16 22.59 2.38
CA ALA A 42 -12.34 21.36 3.15
C ALA A 42 -11.31 20.29 2.77
N THR A 43 -11.02 20.12 1.47
CA THR A 43 -10.00 19.16 0.98
C THR A 43 -8.61 19.58 1.43
N ASP A 44 -8.26 20.87 1.33
CA ASP A 44 -6.98 21.39 1.80
C ASP A 44 -6.83 21.20 3.32
N ALA A 45 -7.88 21.45 4.11
CA ALA A 45 -7.88 21.21 5.55
C ALA A 45 -7.75 19.72 5.89
N ILE A 46 -8.37 18.82 5.13
CA ILE A 46 -8.21 17.38 5.28
C ILE A 46 -6.75 16.97 4.98
N ASN A 47 -6.16 17.48 3.91
CA ASN A 47 -4.78 17.18 3.56
C ASN A 47 -3.76 17.75 4.57
N GLU A 48 -4.07 18.88 5.23
CA GLU A 48 -3.19 19.52 6.21
C GLU A 48 -3.29 18.88 7.61
N HIS A 49 -4.50 18.45 8.02
CA HIS A 49 -4.75 18.03 9.39
C HIS A 49 -5.06 16.54 9.55
N LEU A 50 -5.37 15.85 8.46
CA LEU A 50 -5.66 14.42 8.44
C LEU A 50 -4.73 13.72 7.44
N VAL A 51 -4.76 12.40 7.44
CA VAL A 51 -4.02 11.58 6.48
C VAL A 51 -4.64 11.74 5.10
N GLY A 52 -3.85 12.05 4.07
CA GLY A 52 -4.16 12.33 2.67
C GLY A 52 -5.59 12.03 2.16
N SER A 53 -6.11 12.91 1.36
CA SER A 53 -7.50 12.80 0.85
C SER A 53 -7.67 11.82 -0.29
N MET A 54 -6.58 11.40 -0.91
CA MET A 54 -6.60 10.42 -2.01
C MET A 54 -6.02 9.09 -1.56
N ALA A 55 -6.56 8.01 -2.11
CA ALA A 55 -6.09 6.66 -1.84
C ALA A 55 -6.07 5.83 -3.12
N PHE A 56 -5.13 4.90 -3.19
CA PHE A 56 -5.10 3.85 -4.20
C PHE A 56 -4.66 2.53 -3.56
N TYR A 57 -4.89 1.44 -4.27
CA TYR A 57 -4.54 0.10 -3.79
C TYR A 57 -3.41 -0.49 -4.62
N VAL A 58 -2.43 -1.05 -3.95
CA VAL A 58 -1.43 -1.92 -4.56
C VAL A 58 -1.87 -3.35 -4.30
N VAL A 59 -2.31 -4.05 -5.36
CA VAL A 59 -2.79 -5.42 -5.28
C VAL A 59 -1.63 -6.37 -5.53
N ILE A 60 -1.48 -7.35 -4.66
CA ILE A 60 -0.48 -8.40 -4.74
C ILE A 60 -1.22 -9.71 -5.01
N ASP A 61 -0.99 -10.33 -6.15
CA ASP A 61 -1.59 -11.60 -6.56
C ASP A 61 -0.56 -12.72 -6.42
N GLY A 62 -0.87 -13.71 -5.62
CA GLY A 62 0.03 -14.79 -5.26
C GLY A 62 -0.30 -16.12 -5.89
N GLU A 63 -1.08 -16.16 -6.95
CA GLU A 63 -1.45 -17.36 -7.74
C GLU A 63 -1.95 -18.58 -6.95
N GLU A 64 -1.35 -18.87 -5.78
CA GLU A 64 -1.68 -20.03 -4.95
C GLU A 64 -2.56 -19.68 -3.75
N GLU A 65 -3.49 -20.56 -3.41
CA GLU A 65 -4.31 -20.43 -2.20
C GLU A 65 -3.43 -20.43 -0.93
N ASN A 66 -3.78 -19.59 0.03
CA ASN A 66 -3.10 -19.44 1.32
C ASN A 66 -1.64 -18.93 1.25
N VAL A 67 -1.16 -18.48 0.10
CA VAL A 67 0.21 -17.96 -0.04
C VAL A 67 0.42 -16.73 0.84
N MET A 68 -0.61 -15.91 1.05
CA MET A 68 -0.55 -14.73 1.93
C MET A 68 -0.40 -15.07 3.41
N LYS A 69 -0.53 -16.35 3.79
CA LYS A 69 -0.30 -16.83 5.17
C LYS A 69 1.15 -17.27 5.41
N GLN A 70 1.98 -17.29 4.39
CA GLN A 70 3.38 -17.70 4.49
C GLN A 70 4.23 -16.56 5.06
N TRP A 71 5.18 -16.90 5.94
CA TRP A 71 6.05 -15.92 6.59
C TRP A 71 6.89 -15.12 5.58
N ASP A 72 7.44 -15.80 4.57
CA ASP A 72 8.23 -15.17 3.53
C ASP A 72 7.42 -14.16 2.69
N THR A 73 6.17 -14.50 2.37
CA THR A 73 5.26 -13.62 1.64
C THR A 73 4.90 -12.38 2.48
N LEU A 74 4.58 -12.57 3.77
CA LEU A 74 4.29 -11.44 4.67
C LEU A 74 5.49 -10.51 4.80
N ARG A 75 6.70 -11.05 4.88
CA ARG A 75 7.93 -10.27 4.93
C ARG A 75 8.12 -9.44 3.67
N ARG A 76 7.91 -10.03 2.50
CA ARG A 76 7.99 -9.31 1.21
C ARG A 76 6.97 -8.20 1.10
N ILE A 77 5.73 -8.45 1.55
CA ILE A 77 4.69 -7.41 1.61
C ILE A 77 5.12 -6.28 2.53
N LYS A 78 5.73 -6.61 3.69
CA LYS A 78 6.24 -5.61 4.63
C LYS A 78 7.37 -4.77 4.03
N ASP A 79 8.32 -5.40 3.34
CA ASP A 79 9.43 -4.72 2.69
C ASP A 79 8.92 -3.78 1.58
N LEU A 80 7.97 -4.23 0.78
CA LEU A 80 7.29 -3.38 -0.23
C LEU A 80 6.54 -2.22 0.43
N GLN A 81 5.82 -2.48 1.52
CA GLN A 81 5.10 -1.46 2.26
C GLN A 81 6.05 -0.38 2.80
N LEU A 82 7.17 -0.78 3.40
CA LEU A 82 8.19 0.14 3.90
C LEU A 82 8.80 0.98 2.77
N TYR A 83 9.01 0.39 1.59
CA TYR A 83 9.45 1.14 0.43
C TYR A 83 8.42 2.19 0.00
N ILE A 84 7.14 1.81 -0.06
CA ILE A 84 6.04 2.73 -0.42
C ILE A 84 5.92 3.86 0.60
N ASP A 85 6.01 3.56 1.91
CA ASP A 85 5.96 4.57 2.97
C ASP A 85 7.10 5.61 2.87
N ALA A 86 8.23 5.24 2.26
CA ALA A 86 9.37 6.13 2.04
C ALA A 86 9.22 7.02 0.80
N LEU A 87 8.22 6.79 -0.06
CA LEU A 87 8.02 7.58 -1.28
C LEU A 87 7.45 8.97 -0.97
N PRO A 88 7.90 10.01 -1.69
CA PRO A 88 7.42 11.36 -1.48
C PRO A 88 5.92 11.48 -1.81
N GLY A 89 5.18 12.14 -0.93
CA GLY A 89 3.74 12.36 -1.08
C GLY A 89 2.86 11.19 -0.62
N VAL A 90 3.46 10.10 -0.17
CA VAL A 90 2.75 9.03 0.56
C VAL A 90 2.71 9.41 2.03
N ASP A 91 1.51 9.41 2.62
CA ASP A 91 1.33 9.76 4.03
C ASP A 91 1.31 8.52 4.92
N LYS A 92 0.61 7.50 4.47
CA LYS A 92 0.45 6.27 5.24
C LYS A 92 0.01 5.12 4.37
N THR A 93 0.53 3.94 4.66
CA THR A 93 0.05 2.69 4.11
C THR A 93 -0.64 1.83 5.17
N LEU A 94 -1.50 0.93 4.72
CA LEU A 94 -2.15 -0.08 5.55
C LEU A 94 -2.26 -1.38 4.77
N SER A 95 -1.79 -2.47 5.33
CA SER A 95 -1.76 -3.78 4.69
C SER A 95 -2.33 -4.90 5.58
N PHE A 96 -2.51 -6.06 4.99
CA PHE A 96 -2.84 -7.28 5.73
C PHE A 96 -1.78 -7.61 6.81
N VAL A 97 -0.52 -7.25 6.57
CA VAL A 97 0.57 -7.46 7.52
C VAL A 97 0.39 -6.65 8.79
N ASP A 98 -0.05 -5.37 8.67
CA ASP A 98 -0.31 -4.52 9.85
C ASP A 98 -1.43 -5.10 10.71
N TYR A 99 -2.42 -5.73 10.07
CA TYR A 99 -3.47 -6.44 10.79
C TYR A 99 -2.91 -7.65 11.56
N CYS A 100 -2.05 -8.45 10.92
CA CYS A 100 -1.38 -9.56 11.58
C CYS A 100 -0.51 -9.10 12.75
N GLU A 101 0.25 -8.02 12.60
CA GLU A 101 1.05 -7.40 13.67
C GLU A 101 0.18 -6.90 14.83
N SER A 102 -1.02 -6.38 14.51
CA SER A 102 -1.95 -5.90 15.54
C SER A 102 -2.56 -7.05 16.32
N LEU A 103 -2.89 -8.16 15.65
CA LEU A 103 -3.37 -9.37 16.31
C LEU A 103 -2.28 -10.00 17.20
N ASP A 104 -1.04 -10.05 16.72
CA ASP A 104 0.10 -10.58 17.48
C ASP A 104 0.31 -9.77 18.77
N ARG A 105 0.35 -8.44 18.65
CA ARG A 105 0.42 -7.54 19.82
C ARG A 105 -0.77 -7.70 20.77
N GLY A 106 -1.98 -7.83 20.22
CA GLY A 106 -3.18 -8.03 21.01
C GLY A 106 -3.15 -9.35 21.78
N ALA A 107 -2.72 -10.43 21.14
CA ALA A 107 -2.57 -11.74 21.77
C ALA A 107 -1.52 -11.71 22.89
N GLN A 108 -0.42 -10.98 22.69
CA GLN A 108 0.64 -10.84 23.71
C GLN A 108 0.25 -9.90 24.85
N SER A 109 -0.57 -8.88 24.58
CA SER A 109 -0.99 -7.90 25.60
C SER A 109 -2.17 -8.39 26.45
N GLY A 110 -3.05 -9.24 25.89
CA GLY A 110 -4.26 -9.73 26.53
C GLY A 110 -4.19 -11.20 26.98
N GLY A 111 -3.17 -11.90 26.54
CA GLY A 111 -3.03 -13.35 26.71
C GLY A 111 -2.05 -13.73 27.80
N GLY A 112 -2.16 -13.15 28.99
CA GLY A 112 -1.61 -13.83 30.15
C GLY A 112 -2.27 -15.22 30.24
N ASP A 113 -1.47 -16.31 30.25
CA ASP A 113 -1.99 -17.66 30.46
C ASP A 113 -2.94 -17.63 31.65
N ILE A 114 -4.19 -18.04 31.41
CA ILE A 114 -5.16 -18.18 32.48
C ILE A 114 -4.70 -19.38 33.29
N MET A 115 -4.04 -19.14 34.41
CA MET A 115 -3.69 -20.15 35.37
C MET A 115 -4.82 -20.27 36.37
N VAL A 116 -5.27 -21.49 36.61
CA VAL A 116 -6.18 -21.79 37.71
C VAL A 116 -5.32 -22.13 38.93
N GLY A 117 -5.36 -21.25 39.93
CA GLY A 117 -4.65 -21.45 41.19
C GLY A 117 -5.22 -22.66 41.96
N PRO A 118 -4.50 -23.15 43.00
CA PRO A 118 -4.90 -24.31 43.77
C PRO A 118 -6.27 -24.18 44.47
N GLY A 119 -6.78 -22.94 44.59
CA GLY A 119 -8.10 -22.64 45.15
C GLY A 119 -9.20 -22.42 44.14
N GLY A 120 -8.93 -22.64 42.83
CA GLY A 120 -9.89 -22.38 41.74
C GLY A 120 -9.97 -20.90 41.33
N GLU A 121 -9.08 -20.06 41.84
CA GLU A 121 -8.95 -18.66 41.44
C GLU A 121 -8.35 -18.53 40.05
N ILE A 122 -8.88 -17.65 39.24
CA ILE A 122 -8.33 -17.32 37.93
C ILE A 122 -7.18 -16.34 38.14
N ILE A 123 -5.96 -16.77 37.89
CA ILE A 123 -4.75 -15.94 37.94
C ILE A 123 -4.38 -15.64 36.49
N MET A 124 -4.43 -14.38 36.11
CA MET A 124 -3.84 -13.93 34.85
C MET A 124 -2.33 -13.80 35.04
N ALA A 125 -1.56 -14.56 34.29
CA ALA A 125 -0.14 -14.37 34.23
C ALA A 125 0.17 -12.94 33.70
N PRO A 126 1.14 -12.22 34.27
CA PRO A 126 1.54 -10.95 33.71
C PRO A 126 2.05 -11.16 32.27
N PRO A 127 1.79 -10.23 31.36
CA PRO A 127 2.33 -10.30 30.01
C PRO A 127 3.86 -10.46 30.08
N PRO A 128 4.47 -11.18 29.14
CA PRO A 128 5.91 -11.40 29.12
C PRO A 128 6.65 -10.04 29.08
N GLU A 129 7.72 -9.92 29.82
CA GLU A 129 8.52 -8.68 29.94
C GLU A 129 9.09 -8.19 28.59
N ASN A 130 9.32 -9.10 27.66
CA ASN A 130 9.75 -8.83 26.28
C ASN A 130 8.97 -9.73 25.31
N PRO A 131 7.79 -9.33 24.89
CA PRO A 131 7.01 -10.10 23.93
C PRO A 131 7.75 -10.13 22.59
N LYS A 132 8.09 -11.35 22.15
CA LYS A 132 8.68 -11.57 20.82
C LYS A 132 7.56 -11.53 19.79
N THR A 133 7.77 -10.79 18.72
CA THR A 133 6.83 -10.75 17.59
C THR A 133 6.99 -11.99 16.72
N PHE A 134 5.99 -12.29 15.87
CA PHE A 134 6.11 -13.39 14.90
C PHE A 134 7.23 -13.13 13.87
N TRP A 135 7.76 -11.91 13.78
CA TRP A 135 8.94 -11.61 12.98
C TRP A 135 10.22 -12.21 13.57
N GLU A 136 10.33 -12.22 14.89
CA GLU A 136 11.46 -12.79 15.61
C GLU A 136 11.31 -14.30 15.82
N GLU A 137 10.06 -14.75 15.96
CA GLU A 137 9.73 -16.15 16.19
C GLU A 137 8.63 -16.62 15.23
N PRO A 138 9.00 -17.14 14.03
CA PRO A 138 8.04 -17.56 12.99
C PRO A 138 7.01 -18.61 13.44
N SER A 139 7.27 -19.34 14.53
CA SER A 139 6.32 -20.29 15.12
C SER A 139 5.03 -19.61 15.61
N GLN A 140 5.10 -18.36 16.05
CA GLN A 140 3.96 -17.57 16.52
C GLN A 140 3.01 -17.19 15.38
N LEU A 141 3.50 -17.13 14.14
CA LEU A 141 2.66 -16.86 12.98
C LEU A 141 1.50 -17.85 12.86
N ARG A 142 1.68 -19.11 13.27
CA ARG A 142 0.59 -20.10 13.25
C ARG A 142 -0.58 -19.68 14.15
N ALA A 143 -0.30 -19.16 15.34
CA ALA A 143 -1.33 -18.68 16.25
C ALA A 143 -2.06 -17.48 15.68
N VAL A 144 -1.32 -16.52 15.10
CA VAL A 144 -1.90 -15.36 14.40
C VAL A 144 -2.77 -15.81 13.23
N MET A 145 -2.30 -16.75 12.41
CA MET A 145 -3.08 -17.28 11.29
C MET A 145 -4.32 -18.06 11.72
N GLN A 146 -4.30 -18.70 12.88
CA GLN A 146 -5.48 -19.32 13.45
C GLN A 146 -6.53 -18.26 13.86
N LEU A 147 -6.11 -17.16 14.47
CA LEU A 147 -6.98 -16.03 14.80
C LEU A 147 -7.55 -15.38 13.54
N VAL A 148 -6.72 -15.14 12.52
CA VAL A 148 -7.14 -14.65 11.20
C VAL A 148 -8.21 -15.56 10.60
N SER A 149 -7.99 -16.88 10.63
CA SER A 149 -8.92 -17.87 10.05
C SER A 149 -10.23 -17.96 10.83
N SER A 150 -10.24 -17.64 12.13
CA SER A 150 -11.46 -17.64 12.96
C SER A 150 -12.36 -16.42 12.72
N SER A 151 -11.84 -15.35 12.11
CA SER A 151 -12.57 -14.10 11.88
C SER A 151 -12.49 -13.64 10.41
N PRO A 152 -12.93 -14.43 9.42
CA PRO A 152 -12.70 -14.17 8.00
C PRO A 152 -13.33 -12.88 7.47
N ASN A 153 -14.31 -12.33 8.20
CA ASN A 153 -14.97 -11.09 7.78
C ASN A 153 -14.20 -9.82 8.12
N SER A 154 -13.24 -9.91 9.05
CA SER A 154 -12.55 -8.72 9.59
C SER A 154 -11.49 -8.16 8.64
N PHE A 155 -11.03 -8.94 7.66
CA PHE A 155 -9.95 -8.56 6.74
C PHE A 155 -10.30 -8.71 5.25
N LYS A 156 -11.59 -8.88 4.92
CA LYS A 156 -12.08 -8.98 3.53
C LYS A 156 -11.66 -7.80 2.64
N SER A 157 -11.42 -6.64 3.23
CA SER A 157 -10.93 -5.46 2.52
C SER A 157 -9.41 -5.48 2.26
N MET A 158 -8.66 -6.39 2.89
CA MET A 158 -7.20 -6.43 2.83
C MET A 158 -6.64 -7.70 2.20
N ALA A 159 -7.40 -8.81 2.24
CA ALA A 159 -7.03 -10.07 1.63
C ALA A 159 -8.26 -10.78 1.05
N SER A 160 -8.05 -11.56 0.00
CA SER A 160 -9.08 -12.42 -0.59
C SER A 160 -9.47 -13.57 0.36
N PRO A 161 -10.68 -14.13 0.24
CA PRO A 161 -11.14 -15.21 1.12
C PRO A 161 -10.29 -16.48 1.07
N ASP A 162 -9.64 -16.72 -0.05
CA ASP A 162 -8.70 -17.84 -0.29
C ASP A 162 -7.25 -17.51 0.12
N PHE A 163 -7.00 -16.27 0.55
CA PHE A 163 -5.66 -15.77 0.87
C PHE A 163 -4.64 -15.93 -0.28
N ALA A 164 -5.12 -15.93 -1.51
CA ALA A 164 -4.28 -15.88 -2.70
C ALA A 164 -3.85 -14.44 -3.02
N ARG A 165 -4.67 -13.44 -2.63
CA ARG A 165 -4.45 -12.03 -2.92
C ARG A 165 -4.46 -11.19 -1.66
N SER A 166 -3.66 -10.12 -1.68
CA SER A 166 -3.65 -9.10 -0.65
C SER A 166 -3.54 -7.73 -1.29
N ASN A 167 -3.93 -6.69 -0.56
CA ASN A 167 -3.73 -5.32 -0.99
C ASN A 167 -3.03 -4.49 0.07
N ILE A 168 -2.33 -3.45 -0.40
CA ILE A 168 -1.80 -2.38 0.42
C ILE A 168 -2.61 -1.13 0.06
N LEU A 169 -3.35 -0.59 1.02
CA LEU A 169 -3.99 0.71 0.90
C LEU A 169 -2.92 1.78 1.06
N VAL A 170 -2.74 2.61 0.05
CA VAL A 170 -1.81 3.74 0.07
C VAL A 170 -2.60 5.03 0.15
N ARG A 171 -2.39 5.82 1.20
CA ARG A 171 -2.94 7.16 1.35
C ARG A 171 -1.92 8.20 0.95
N THR A 172 -2.35 9.19 0.17
CA THR A 172 -1.45 10.15 -0.44
C THR A 172 -2.05 11.55 -0.47
N THR A 173 -1.19 12.57 -0.39
CA THR A 173 -1.50 13.98 -0.65
C THR A 173 -1.29 14.36 -2.11
N LEU A 174 -0.80 13.44 -2.94
CA LEU A 174 -0.60 13.70 -4.36
C LEU A 174 -1.94 13.97 -5.04
N SER A 175 -2.05 15.11 -5.71
CA SER A 175 -3.28 15.56 -6.37
C SER A 175 -3.16 15.60 -7.89
N ARG A 176 -1.95 15.45 -8.43
CA ARG A 176 -1.68 15.43 -9.85
C ARG A 176 -1.60 14.01 -10.36
N SER A 177 -2.22 13.75 -11.50
CA SER A 177 -2.15 12.44 -12.14
C SER A 177 -0.72 12.04 -12.53
N SER A 178 0.14 13.01 -12.90
CA SER A 178 1.55 12.76 -13.18
C SER A 178 2.31 12.24 -11.96
N ASP A 179 2.11 12.87 -10.79
CA ASP A 179 2.81 12.50 -9.55
C ASP A 179 2.38 11.10 -9.07
N ILE A 180 1.09 10.79 -9.24
CA ILE A 180 0.56 9.45 -8.95
C ILE A 180 1.16 8.42 -9.90
N SER A 181 1.22 8.73 -11.21
CA SER A 181 1.83 7.84 -12.21
C SER A 181 3.31 7.59 -11.91
N ASP A 182 4.08 8.64 -11.59
CA ASP A 182 5.50 8.52 -11.24
C ASP A 182 5.68 7.65 -9.98
N THR A 183 4.77 7.76 -8.99
CA THR A 183 4.76 6.91 -7.78
C THR A 183 4.45 5.46 -8.12
N VAL A 184 3.45 5.22 -8.97
CA VAL A 184 3.09 3.88 -9.46
C VAL A 184 4.23 3.24 -10.21
N ASP A 185 4.89 3.99 -11.09
CA ASP A 185 6.04 3.52 -11.85
C ASP A 185 7.22 3.15 -10.93
N ALA A 186 7.45 3.95 -9.88
CA ALA A 186 8.46 3.64 -8.86
C ALA A 186 8.15 2.35 -8.09
N ILE A 187 6.88 2.14 -7.70
CA ILE A 187 6.43 0.92 -7.02
C ILE A 187 6.61 -0.31 -7.93
N ASN A 188 6.20 -0.20 -9.20
CA ASN A 188 6.35 -1.27 -10.18
C ASN A 188 7.83 -1.58 -10.45
N ALA A 189 8.69 -0.56 -10.58
CA ALA A 189 10.12 -0.73 -10.76
C ALA A 189 10.75 -1.46 -9.56
N TYR A 190 10.39 -1.07 -8.33
CA TYR A 190 10.86 -1.74 -7.12
C TYR A 190 10.42 -3.20 -7.07
N ALA A 191 9.16 -3.49 -7.42
CA ALA A 191 8.64 -4.85 -7.43
C ALA A 191 9.33 -5.75 -8.47
N GLN A 192 9.80 -5.17 -9.59
CA GLN A 192 10.51 -5.89 -10.66
C GLN A 192 12.01 -6.01 -10.45
N ASP A 193 12.66 -5.03 -9.79
CA ASP A 193 14.12 -4.94 -9.64
C ASP A 193 14.67 -5.85 -8.52
N GLN A 194 13.81 -6.43 -7.71
CA GLN A 194 14.23 -7.43 -6.73
C GLN A 194 14.60 -8.72 -7.47
N GLU A 195 15.86 -8.78 -7.98
CA GLU A 195 16.48 -9.93 -8.64
C GLU A 195 16.34 -11.19 -7.78
N GLY A 196 15.49 -12.04 -8.15
CA GLY A 196 15.18 -13.28 -7.46
C GLY A 196 13.69 -13.39 -7.19
N ASN A 197 12.88 -12.73 -8.01
CA ASN A 197 11.44 -12.93 -8.01
C ASN A 197 10.85 -12.88 -6.59
N TYR A 198 10.95 -11.70 -5.98
CA TYR A 198 10.25 -11.49 -4.72
C TYR A 198 8.76 -11.74 -4.90
N PHE A 199 8.25 -11.40 -6.08
CA PHE A 199 6.93 -11.86 -6.51
C PHE A 199 7.08 -12.47 -7.91
N GLU A 200 7.00 -13.78 -8.05
CA GLU A 200 6.53 -14.42 -9.29
C GLU A 200 5.10 -13.96 -9.61
N GLN A 201 4.65 -12.91 -8.96
CA GLN A 201 3.32 -12.48 -8.67
C GLN A 201 3.11 -11.11 -9.29
N GLU A 202 2.01 -10.92 -9.94
CA GLU A 202 1.66 -9.66 -10.58
C GLU A 202 1.29 -8.61 -9.53
N VAL A 203 2.14 -7.58 -9.36
CA VAL A 203 1.79 -6.40 -8.58
C VAL A 203 1.04 -5.45 -9.49
N ARG A 204 -0.23 -5.20 -9.19
CA ARG A 204 -1.08 -4.24 -9.91
C ARG A 204 -1.45 -3.09 -9.01
N VAL A 205 -1.28 -1.89 -9.51
CA VAL A 205 -1.82 -0.69 -8.85
C VAL A 205 -3.18 -0.39 -9.44
N VAL A 206 -4.21 -0.45 -8.60
CA VAL A 206 -5.59 -0.14 -8.97
C VAL A 206 -5.98 1.16 -8.29
N SER A 207 -6.22 2.19 -9.08
CA SER A 207 -6.89 3.41 -8.60
C SER A 207 -8.40 3.18 -8.60
N ASP A 208 -9.08 3.62 -7.55
CA ASP A 208 -10.52 3.45 -7.32
C ASP A 208 -11.35 4.37 -8.26
N THR A 209 -11.19 4.17 -9.58
CA THR A 209 -11.86 4.99 -10.62
C THR A 209 -12.58 4.13 -11.68
N ASP A 210 -12.95 2.90 -11.35
CA ASP A 210 -13.87 2.10 -12.19
C ASP A 210 -15.18 1.81 -11.46
#